data_d2f6addef5e61be806114eb1493cc0a6
#
_entry.id   d2f6addef5e61be806114eb1493cc0a6
#
_cell.length_a   1.000
_cell.length_b   1.000
_cell.length_c   1.000
_cell.angle_alpha   90.00
_cell.angle_beta   90.00
_cell.angle_gamma   90.00
#
_symmetry.space_group_name_H-M   'P 1'
#
loop_
_entity.id
_entity.type
_entity.pdbx_description
1 polymer ?
#
loop_
_entity_poly.entity_id
_entity_poly.type
_entity_poly.pdbx_seq_one_letter_code
_entity_poly.pdbx_strand_id
1 'polypeptide(L)'
;MNILINLKYTLAVTAGVCSSFAYAQKHPHIILIMTDQQRADAIGCMGNDAVISPNLDALAAEGTLFMNGYSSCPSSTPARAGLLTGLSPWHHGLLGYGKVSPEYKYEMPQMLKDAGYYTFGIGKMHWHPQRIKHGFEGTLLDESGRVEDENFTSDYRQWFQTKAPGKNPDATGIGWNDHTASIYKLPENLHPTYWTGEMACELISNYDPTNKPLFLKVSFARPHSPYDPPQRYLDMYKDALIPDPAIGDWCGKYAKKLNPEKT
;
A
#
# COMPACT_ATOMS: atom_id res chain seq x y z
N MET A 1 49.69 19.08 -59.66
CA MET A 1 48.56 20.03 -59.33
C MET A 1 47.26 19.19 -59.35
N ASN A 2 46.53 19.21 -58.28
CA ASN A 2 45.28 18.49 -57.98
C ASN A 2 45.34 17.15 -57.24
N ILE A 3 45.73 17.17 -55.93
CA ILE A 3 45.36 16.10 -54.97
C ILE A 3 44.96 16.73 -53.60
N LEU A 4 44.39 17.91 -53.56
CA LEU A 4 44.10 18.58 -52.30
C LEU A 4 42.64 19.01 -52.12
N ILE A 5 41.70 18.50 -52.93
CA ILE A 5 40.29 18.94 -52.87
C ILE A 5 39.34 17.88 -52.30
N ASN A 6 39.74 16.64 -52.08
CA ASN A 6 38.81 15.58 -51.63
C ASN A 6 38.86 15.21 -50.14
N LEU A 7 39.62 15.95 -49.32
CA LEU A 7 39.71 15.60 -47.88
C LEU A 7 38.80 16.44 -46.95
N LYS A 8 38.12 17.45 -47.52
CA LYS A 8 37.23 18.34 -46.70
C LYS A 8 35.76 17.91 -46.69
N TYR A 9 35.36 17.02 -47.58
CA TYR A 9 33.94 16.57 -47.61
C TYR A 9 33.71 15.22 -46.93
N THR A 10 34.76 14.46 -46.66
CA THR A 10 34.62 13.15 -45.97
C THR A 10 34.58 13.28 -44.44
N LEU A 11 35.02 14.39 -43.88
CA LEU A 11 34.93 14.59 -42.41
C LEU A 11 33.62 15.22 -41.95
N ALA A 12 32.82 15.77 -42.85
CA ALA A 12 31.55 16.41 -42.47
C ALA A 12 30.34 15.44 -42.45
N VAL A 13 30.48 14.26 -43.04
CA VAL A 13 29.40 13.25 -43.12
C VAL A 13 29.46 12.23 -41.97
N THR A 14 30.62 12.04 -41.35
CA THR A 14 30.76 11.11 -40.20
C THR A 14 30.43 11.71 -38.85
N ALA A 15 30.33 13.04 -38.75
CA ALA A 15 29.93 13.72 -37.48
C ALA A 15 28.39 13.85 -37.32
N GLY A 16 27.62 13.56 -38.37
CA GLY A 16 26.16 13.73 -38.39
C GLY A 16 25.34 12.50 -38.04
N VAL A 17 25.93 11.33 -37.84
CA VAL A 17 25.19 10.06 -37.63
C VAL A 17 25.38 9.50 -36.21
N CYS A 18 26.14 10.15 -35.35
CA CYS A 18 26.26 9.77 -33.94
C CYS A 18 25.30 10.52 -33.00
N SER A 19 24.30 11.21 -33.51
CA SER A 19 23.27 11.84 -32.69
C SER A 19 22.03 10.98 -32.67
N SER A 20 21.75 10.46 -31.47
CA SER A 20 20.45 10.01 -31.01
C SER A 20 19.96 8.61 -31.34
N PHE A 21 20.68 7.58 -30.93
CA PHE A 21 20.01 6.51 -30.20
C PHE A 21 20.26 6.71 -28.73
N ALA A 22 19.82 7.81 -28.14
CA ALA A 22 19.41 7.83 -26.79
C ALA A 22 18.17 6.91 -26.73
N TYR A 23 18.38 5.63 -26.49
CA TYR A 23 17.33 4.78 -25.95
C TYR A 23 16.89 5.52 -24.68
N ALA A 24 15.76 6.19 -24.75
CA ALA A 24 15.07 6.67 -23.56
C ALA A 24 14.95 5.44 -22.68
N GLN A 25 15.71 5.39 -21.60
CA GLN A 25 15.67 4.27 -20.66
C GLN A 25 14.24 4.22 -20.17
N LYS A 26 13.51 3.19 -20.61
CA LYS A 26 12.09 3.06 -20.31
C LYS A 26 12.01 2.74 -18.81
N HIS A 27 11.66 3.73 -18.00
CA HIS A 27 11.51 3.53 -16.56
C HIS A 27 10.42 2.48 -16.31
N PRO A 28 10.66 1.48 -15.45
CA PRO A 28 9.65 0.47 -15.14
C PRO A 28 8.46 1.08 -14.40
N HIS A 29 7.28 0.50 -14.56
CA HIS A 29 6.18 0.79 -13.66
C HIS A 29 6.52 0.28 -12.26
N ILE A 30 6.13 1.03 -11.23
CA ILE A 30 6.35 0.70 -9.82
C ILE A 30 4.99 0.55 -9.15
N ILE A 31 4.70 -0.63 -8.62
CA ILE A 31 3.48 -0.90 -7.85
C ILE A 31 3.89 -1.22 -6.42
N LEU A 32 3.52 -0.36 -5.48
CA LEU A 32 3.73 -0.54 -4.06
C LEU A 32 2.46 -1.07 -3.41
N ILE A 33 2.39 -2.37 -3.15
CA ILE A 33 1.28 -2.99 -2.44
C ILE A 33 1.61 -3.02 -0.95
N MET A 34 0.69 -2.54 -0.13
CA MET A 34 0.85 -2.41 1.31
C MET A 34 -0.40 -2.89 2.04
N THR A 35 -0.23 -3.67 3.09
CA THR A 35 -1.27 -4.03 4.05
C THR A 35 -1.04 -3.30 5.36
N ASP A 36 -2.10 -3.05 6.14
CA ASP A 36 -1.96 -2.37 7.43
C ASP A 36 -1.95 -3.37 8.58
N GLN A 37 -0.95 -3.26 9.44
CA GLN A 37 -0.81 -4.07 10.67
C GLN A 37 -0.67 -5.58 10.41
N GLN A 38 -0.26 -6.00 9.23
CA GLN A 38 0.00 -7.42 8.96
C GLN A 38 1.24 -7.90 9.71
N ARG A 39 1.11 -9.02 10.42
CA ARG A 39 2.23 -9.68 11.08
C ARG A 39 3.05 -10.45 10.05
N ALA A 40 4.37 -10.49 10.25
CA ALA A 40 5.27 -11.25 9.37
C ALA A 40 4.95 -12.75 9.38
N ASP A 41 4.58 -13.29 10.54
CA ASP A 41 4.18 -14.70 10.71
C ASP A 41 2.75 -15.02 10.21
N ALA A 42 2.05 -14.06 9.63
CA ALA A 42 0.76 -14.25 8.97
C ALA A 42 0.88 -14.30 7.43
N ILE A 43 1.97 -14.87 6.92
CA ILE A 43 2.24 -15.10 5.50
C ILE A 43 2.93 -16.46 5.35
N GLY A 44 2.49 -17.29 4.39
CA GLY A 44 3.00 -18.66 4.19
C GLY A 44 4.50 -18.70 3.91
N CYS A 45 4.99 -17.91 2.96
CA CYS A 45 6.42 -17.85 2.60
C CYS A 45 7.34 -17.35 3.74
N MET A 46 6.79 -16.83 4.84
CA MET A 46 7.53 -16.49 6.05
C MET A 46 7.62 -17.65 7.05
N GLY A 47 7.18 -18.84 6.67
CA GLY A 47 7.31 -20.07 7.46
C GLY A 47 6.08 -20.44 8.31
N ASN A 48 4.90 -19.88 8.00
CA ASN A 48 3.66 -20.27 8.66
C ASN A 48 2.82 -21.18 7.74
N ASP A 49 2.93 -22.49 7.95
CA ASP A 49 2.23 -23.51 7.15
C ASP A 49 0.70 -23.50 7.33
N ALA A 50 0.18 -22.84 8.37
CA ALA A 50 -1.25 -22.70 8.59
C ALA A 50 -1.86 -21.58 7.73
N VAL A 51 -1.07 -20.65 7.21
CA VAL A 51 -1.56 -19.53 6.43
C VAL A 51 -1.62 -19.84 4.95
N ILE A 52 -2.77 -19.58 4.33
CA ILE A 52 -3.00 -19.77 2.91
C ILE A 52 -2.82 -18.43 2.20
N SER A 53 -1.64 -18.17 1.62
CA SER A 53 -1.29 -16.92 0.94
C SER A 53 -0.67 -17.14 -0.46
N PRO A 54 -1.34 -17.90 -1.36
CA PRO A 54 -0.72 -18.41 -2.58
C PRO A 54 -0.17 -17.34 -3.52
N ASN A 55 -0.82 -16.18 -3.61
CA ASN A 55 -0.36 -15.09 -4.48
C ASN A 55 0.87 -14.37 -3.91
N LEU A 56 0.94 -14.19 -2.58
CA LEU A 56 2.13 -13.62 -1.93
C LEU A 56 3.29 -14.60 -1.99
N ASP A 57 3.02 -15.88 -1.80
CA ASP A 57 4.01 -16.96 -1.85
C ASP A 57 4.61 -17.09 -3.27
N ALA A 58 3.76 -17.01 -4.31
CA ALA A 58 4.21 -16.98 -5.69
C ALA A 58 5.07 -15.75 -6.00
N LEU A 59 4.65 -14.58 -5.55
CA LEU A 59 5.43 -13.34 -5.72
C LEU A 59 6.79 -13.43 -5.03
N ALA A 60 6.84 -14.02 -3.84
CA ALA A 60 8.09 -14.25 -3.11
C ALA A 60 9.01 -15.24 -3.83
N ALA A 61 8.45 -16.29 -4.45
CA ALA A 61 9.20 -17.28 -5.22
C ALA A 61 9.80 -16.71 -6.52
N GLU A 62 9.12 -15.76 -7.15
CA GLU A 62 9.56 -15.10 -8.38
C GLU A 62 10.46 -13.89 -8.14
N GLY A 63 10.45 -13.34 -6.92
CA GLY A 63 11.12 -12.10 -6.57
C GLY A 63 12.21 -12.27 -5.51
N THR A 64 12.39 -11.22 -4.71
CA THR A 64 13.31 -11.20 -3.57
C THR A 64 12.53 -11.08 -2.27
N LEU A 65 12.61 -12.09 -1.41
CA LEU A 65 11.98 -12.10 -0.09
C LEU A 65 12.94 -11.54 0.97
N PHE A 66 12.56 -10.44 1.62
CA PHE A 66 13.31 -9.85 2.73
C PHE A 66 12.81 -10.43 4.06
N MET A 67 13.54 -11.40 4.62
CA MET A 67 13.18 -12.06 5.88
C MET A 67 13.22 -11.12 7.10
N ASN A 68 14.04 -10.07 7.05
CA ASN A 68 14.26 -9.12 8.14
C ASN A 68 13.90 -7.69 7.73
N GLY A 69 12.71 -7.52 7.14
CA GLY A 69 12.16 -6.20 6.85
C GLY A 69 11.47 -5.61 8.08
N TYR A 70 11.89 -4.43 8.53
CA TYR A 70 11.33 -3.76 9.71
C TYR A 70 10.67 -2.44 9.35
N SER A 71 9.53 -2.16 9.96
CA SER A 71 8.96 -0.81 9.94
C SER A 71 9.82 0.14 10.78
N SER A 72 9.93 1.39 10.36
CA SER A 72 10.66 2.43 11.09
C SER A 72 10.04 2.75 12.46
N CYS A 73 8.76 2.42 12.65
CA CYS A 73 8.02 2.60 13.89
C CYS A 73 6.83 1.60 13.94
N PRO A 74 6.48 1.04 15.10
CA PRO A 74 5.36 0.12 15.24
C PRO A 74 3.98 0.82 15.33
N SER A 75 3.87 2.04 14.82
CA SER A 75 2.64 2.84 14.79
C SER A 75 2.39 3.39 13.38
N SER A 76 1.13 3.40 12.97
CA SER A 76 0.74 3.65 11.56
C SER A 76 1.19 5.02 11.04
N THR A 77 0.91 6.11 11.77
CA THR A 77 1.21 7.46 11.26
C THR A 77 2.70 7.74 11.13
N PRO A 78 3.57 7.45 12.12
CA PRO A 78 5.00 7.68 11.94
C PRO A 78 5.65 6.69 10.96
N ALA A 79 5.17 5.43 10.88
CA ALA A 79 5.65 4.49 9.88
C ALA A 79 5.33 4.95 8.45
N ARG A 80 4.12 5.51 8.24
CA ARG A 80 3.70 6.04 6.95
C ARG A 80 4.43 7.34 6.59
N ALA A 81 4.72 8.20 7.58
CA ALA A 81 5.59 9.35 7.38
C ALA A 81 7.02 8.92 7.00
N GLY A 82 7.55 7.88 7.64
CA GLY A 82 8.85 7.29 7.28
C GLY A 82 8.88 6.73 5.85
N LEU A 83 7.82 6.01 5.44
CA LEU A 83 7.69 5.52 4.06
C LEU A 83 7.58 6.67 3.05
N LEU A 84 6.83 7.71 3.39
CA LEU A 84 6.63 8.88 2.53
C LEU A 84 7.92 9.67 2.29
N THR A 85 8.74 9.83 3.34
CA THR A 85 9.90 10.71 3.33
C THR A 85 11.25 10.01 3.17
N GLY A 86 11.30 8.69 3.40
CA GLY A 86 12.56 7.95 3.52
C GLY A 86 13.33 8.25 4.80
N LEU A 87 12.73 8.95 5.77
CA LEU A 87 13.39 9.40 7.00
C LEU A 87 12.93 8.58 8.21
N SER A 88 13.80 8.48 9.21
CA SER A 88 13.44 7.92 10.52
C SER A 88 12.51 8.87 11.28
N PRO A 89 11.75 8.37 12.31
CA PRO A 89 10.89 9.21 13.14
C PRO A 89 11.59 10.43 13.75
N TRP A 90 12.86 10.30 14.11
CA TRP A 90 13.68 11.39 14.63
C TRP A 90 13.90 12.52 13.63
N HIS A 91 13.97 12.18 12.33
CA HIS A 91 14.24 13.16 11.27
C HIS A 91 12.98 13.77 10.65
N HIS A 92 11.88 12.98 10.54
CA HIS A 92 10.62 13.55 10.08
C HIS A 92 9.77 14.15 11.22
N GLY A 93 10.17 13.99 12.48
CA GLY A 93 9.61 14.67 13.65
C GLY A 93 8.36 14.02 14.26
N LEU A 94 7.82 12.94 13.69
CA LEU A 94 6.66 12.25 14.22
C LEU A 94 7.11 10.99 14.98
N LEU A 95 7.36 11.13 16.28
CA LEU A 95 7.94 10.07 17.12
C LEU A 95 6.93 9.00 17.58
N GLY A 96 5.64 9.28 17.55
CA GLY A 96 4.56 8.39 17.94
C GLY A 96 3.29 8.66 17.17
N TYR A 97 2.18 8.03 17.58
CA TYR A 97 0.89 8.27 16.95
C TYR A 97 0.51 9.75 17.01
N GLY A 98 0.17 10.32 15.88
CA GLY A 98 -0.18 11.72 15.74
C GLY A 98 -0.57 12.06 14.30
N LYS A 99 -0.78 13.34 14.05
CA LYS A 99 -1.11 13.84 12.71
C LYS A 99 0.16 13.90 11.87
N VAL A 100 0.14 13.26 10.71
CA VAL A 100 1.19 13.40 9.69
C VAL A 100 1.24 14.87 9.27
N SER A 101 2.44 15.44 9.13
CA SER A 101 2.59 16.81 8.65
C SER A 101 1.93 16.96 7.27
N PRO A 102 1.27 18.09 7.00
CA PRO A 102 0.68 18.32 5.69
C PRO A 102 1.72 18.45 4.56
N GLU A 103 2.98 18.67 4.91
CA GLU A 103 4.07 18.84 3.97
C GLU A 103 5.39 18.37 4.59
N TYR A 104 6.22 17.73 3.78
CA TYR A 104 7.61 17.40 4.08
C TYR A 104 8.52 17.91 2.95
N LYS A 105 9.75 18.22 3.29
CA LYS A 105 10.73 18.72 2.32
C LYS A 105 10.94 17.75 1.14
N TYR A 106 10.90 16.45 1.40
CA TYR A 106 11.02 15.40 0.40
C TYR A 106 9.92 14.38 0.60
N GLU A 107 9.20 14.06 -0.46
CA GLU A 107 8.11 13.10 -0.46
C GLU A 107 8.27 12.18 -1.67
N MET A 108 8.31 10.88 -1.43
CA MET A 108 8.55 9.88 -2.46
C MET A 108 7.64 10.03 -3.70
N PRO A 109 6.32 10.26 -3.58
CA PRO A 109 5.49 10.43 -4.77
C PRO A 109 5.84 11.70 -5.55
N GLN A 110 6.20 12.80 -4.87
CA GLN A 110 6.63 14.04 -5.54
C GLN A 110 7.96 13.82 -6.28
N MET A 111 8.92 13.15 -5.64
CA MET A 111 10.22 12.84 -6.27
C MET A 111 10.05 11.96 -7.51
N LEU A 112 9.16 10.97 -7.47
CA LEU A 112 8.84 10.12 -8.62
C LEU A 112 8.11 10.90 -9.72
N LYS A 113 7.19 11.79 -9.35
CA LYS A 113 6.54 12.70 -10.30
C LYS A 113 7.54 13.61 -11.01
N ASP A 114 8.50 14.18 -10.26
CA ASP A 114 9.57 15.00 -10.81
C ASP A 114 10.51 14.21 -11.72
N ALA A 115 10.66 12.89 -11.48
CA ALA A 115 11.35 11.95 -12.34
C ALA A 115 10.51 11.47 -13.55
N GLY A 116 9.32 12.03 -13.77
CA GLY A 116 8.49 11.77 -14.93
C GLY A 116 7.43 10.68 -14.77
N TYR A 117 7.23 10.14 -13.57
CA TYR A 117 6.17 9.17 -13.30
C TYR A 117 4.79 9.83 -13.22
N TYR A 118 3.76 9.10 -13.62
CA TYR A 118 2.39 9.36 -13.18
C TYR A 118 2.20 8.69 -11.82
N THR A 119 1.77 9.43 -10.82
CA THR A 119 1.72 8.96 -9.43
C THR A 119 0.29 8.90 -8.92
N PHE A 120 -0.15 7.73 -8.44
CA PHE A 120 -1.51 7.53 -7.95
C PHE A 120 -1.55 6.69 -6.67
N GLY A 121 -2.47 7.02 -5.76
CA GLY A 121 -2.65 6.32 -4.50
C GLY A 121 -4.07 5.78 -4.31
N ILE A 122 -4.21 4.50 -3.91
CA ILE A 122 -5.51 3.87 -3.65
C ILE A 122 -5.51 3.26 -2.24
N GLY A 123 -6.58 3.46 -1.50
CA GLY A 123 -6.81 2.88 -0.19
C GLY A 123 -6.36 3.76 0.98
N LYS A 124 -5.84 3.16 2.05
CA LYS A 124 -5.50 3.84 3.29
C LYS A 124 -4.21 4.63 3.20
N MET A 125 -4.28 5.93 3.37
CA MET A 125 -3.12 6.82 3.42
C MET A 125 -2.77 7.25 4.84
N HIS A 126 -3.76 7.49 5.69
CA HIS A 126 -3.63 7.91 7.08
C HIS A 126 -2.97 9.29 7.23
N TRP A 127 -3.25 10.18 6.29
CA TRP A 127 -2.74 11.55 6.30
C TRP A 127 -3.70 12.52 7.00
N HIS A 128 -3.18 13.70 7.31
CA HIS A 128 -3.96 14.79 7.87
C HIS A 128 -3.51 16.14 7.27
N PRO A 129 -4.43 16.93 6.69
CA PRO A 129 -5.81 16.56 6.30
C PRO A 129 -5.86 15.37 5.35
N GLN A 130 -6.94 14.57 5.42
CA GLN A 130 -7.03 13.29 4.72
C GLN A 130 -6.96 13.39 3.20
N ARG A 131 -7.34 14.53 2.61
CA ARG A 131 -7.31 14.79 1.15
C ARG A 131 -6.00 15.39 0.63
N ILE A 132 -4.99 15.60 1.48
CA ILE A 132 -3.66 16.01 1.03
C ILE A 132 -3.05 14.91 0.16
N LYS A 133 -2.42 15.31 -0.93
CA LYS A 133 -1.91 14.37 -1.93
C LYS A 133 -0.46 13.94 -1.73
N HIS A 134 0.34 14.70 -1.00
CA HIS A 134 1.76 14.40 -0.78
C HIS A 134 2.52 14.03 -2.06
N GLY A 135 2.32 14.82 -3.11
CA GLY A 135 2.95 14.60 -4.41
C GLY A 135 2.24 13.62 -5.35
N PHE A 136 1.23 12.88 -4.91
CA PHE A 136 0.39 12.10 -5.84
C PHE A 136 -0.44 13.03 -6.74
N GLU A 137 -0.60 12.66 -8.00
CA GLU A 137 -1.49 13.37 -8.93
C GLU A 137 -2.96 13.10 -8.62
N GLY A 138 -3.28 11.90 -8.13
CA GLY A 138 -4.62 11.52 -7.70
C GLY A 138 -4.62 10.49 -6.58
N THR A 139 -5.73 10.43 -5.84
CA THR A 139 -5.97 9.43 -4.81
C THR A 139 -7.43 8.98 -4.79
N LEU A 140 -7.65 7.70 -4.49
CA LEU A 140 -8.93 7.11 -4.11
C LEU A 140 -8.79 6.55 -2.69
N LEU A 141 -9.49 7.13 -1.73
CA LEU A 141 -9.27 6.89 -0.31
C LEU A 141 -10.25 5.89 0.29
N ASP A 142 -9.70 4.96 1.09
CA ASP A 142 -10.41 4.21 2.12
C ASP A 142 -9.69 4.37 3.46
N GLU A 143 -10.29 5.07 4.39
CA GLU A 143 -9.71 5.39 5.70
C GLU A 143 -10.32 4.58 6.85
N SER A 144 -10.88 3.42 6.57
CA SER A 144 -11.50 2.50 7.56
C SER A 144 -12.55 3.16 8.46
N GLY A 145 -13.33 4.09 7.91
CA GLY A 145 -14.33 4.83 8.68
C GLY A 145 -13.79 5.95 9.55
N ARG A 146 -12.47 6.20 9.55
CA ARG A 146 -11.89 7.32 10.27
C ARG A 146 -12.27 8.63 9.60
N VAL A 147 -12.82 9.54 10.40
CA VAL A 147 -13.19 10.89 10.00
C VAL A 147 -12.48 11.85 10.95
N GLU A 148 -11.47 12.54 10.45
CA GLU A 148 -10.71 13.56 11.21
C GLU A 148 -11.17 14.98 10.87
N ASP A 149 -11.94 15.13 9.79
CA ASP A 149 -12.63 16.34 9.36
C ASP A 149 -14.11 15.97 9.15
N GLU A 150 -15.01 16.72 9.76
CA GLU A 150 -16.47 16.48 9.69
C GLU A 150 -17.02 16.47 8.26
N ASN A 151 -16.35 17.15 7.35
CA ASN A 151 -16.70 17.19 5.93
C ASN A 151 -16.05 16.06 5.11
N PHE A 152 -15.23 15.22 5.72
CA PHE A 152 -14.55 14.15 5.00
C PHE A 152 -15.46 12.94 4.82
N THR A 153 -15.60 12.52 3.57
CA THR A 153 -16.13 11.20 3.21
C THR A 153 -15.14 10.54 2.26
N SER A 154 -14.72 9.31 2.55
CA SER A 154 -13.79 8.57 1.69
C SER A 154 -14.43 8.18 0.37
N ASP A 155 -13.60 7.96 -0.66
CA ASP A 155 -14.07 7.54 -1.99
C ASP A 155 -14.75 6.16 -1.93
N TYR A 156 -14.22 5.25 -1.09
CA TYR A 156 -14.87 3.97 -0.81
C TYR A 156 -16.31 4.16 -0.28
N ARG A 157 -16.53 5.04 0.71
CA ARG A 157 -17.87 5.26 1.28
C ARG A 157 -18.81 5.90 0.30
N GLN A 158 -18.35 6.80 -0.54
CA GLN A 158 -19.15 7.37 -1.63
C GLN A 158 -19.54 6.30 -2.64
N TRP A 159 -18.57 5.51 -3.12
CA TRP A 159 -18.82 4.38 -4.01
C TRP A 159 -19.78 3.37 -3.38
N PHE A 160 -19.58 3.01 -2.11
CA PHE A 160 -20.43 2.08 -1.38
C PHE A 160 -21.90 2.51 -1.40
N GLN A 161 -22.19 3.78 -1.15
CA GLN A 161 -23.55 4.30 -1.19
C GLN A 161 -24.18 4.23 -2.60
N THR A 162 -23.40 4.28 -3.65
CA THR A 162 -23.91 4.07 -5.03
C THR A 162 -24.28 2.60 -5.29
N LYS A 163 -23.57 1.65 -4.65
CA LYS A 163 -23.77 0.21 -4.84
C LYS A 163 -24.79 -0.39 -3.88
N ALA A 164 -24.87 0.15 -2.68
CA ALA A 164 -25.77 -0.32 -1.61
C ALA A 164 -26.41 0.86 -0.86
N PRO A 165 -27.34 1.60 -1.52
CA PRO A 165 -27.97 2.78 -0.93
C PRO A 165 -28.63 2.46 0.42
N GLY A 166 -28.38 3.30 1.42
CA GLY A 166 -28.97 3.16 2.76
C GLY A 166 -28.39 2.02 3.62
N LYS A 167 -27.43 1.24 3.09
CA LYS A 167 -26.68 0.27 3.91
C LYS A 167 -25.52 0.95 4.63
N ASN A 168 -25.10 0.32 5.75
CA ASN A 168 -23.93 0.77 6.50
C ASN A 168 -22.70 -0.10 6.14
N PRO A 169 -21.60 0.45 5.64
CA PRO A 169 -20.37 -0.31 5.39
C PRO A 169 -19.78 -0.93 6.65
N ASP A 170 -20.06 -0.34 7.84
CA ASP A 170 -19.62 -0.83 9.15
C ASP A 170 -20.68 -1.72 9.82
N ALA A 171 -21.41 -2.51 9.03
CA ALA A 171 -22.58 -3.30 9.50
C ALA A 171 -22.24 -4.36 10.56
N THR A 172 -20.98 -4.76 10.71
CA THR A 172 -20.52 -5.65 11.79
C THR A 172 -20.57 -4.99 13.16
N GLY A 173 -20.54 -3.65 13.22
CA GLY A 173 -20.49 -2.89 14.47
C GLY A 173 -19.14 -2.96 15.19
N ILE A 174 -18.11 -3.58 14.57
CA ILE A 174 -16.75 -3.64 15.11
C ILE A 174 -16.06 -2.32 14.79
N GLY A 175 -15.54 -1.67 15.81
CA GLY A 175 -14.80 -0.43 15.69
C GLY A 175 -13.43 -0.64 15.02
N TRP A 176 -12.89 0.40 14.41
CA TRP A 176 -11.61 0.36 13.70
C TRP A 176 -10.36 0.16 14.60
N ASN A 177 -10.52 0.16 15.91
CA ASN A 177 -9.51 -0.21 16.93
C ASN A 177 -9.99 -1.34 17.86
N ASP A 178 -11.08 -2.02 17.51
CA ASP A 178 -11.59 -3.13 18.31
C ASP A 178 -10.78 -4.40 17.99
N HIS A 179 -10.60 -5.24 19.02
CA HIS A 179 -9.90 -6.53 18.89
C HIS A 179 -10.85 -7.73 18.78
N THR A 180 -12.15 -7.48 18.71
CA THR A 180 -13.14 -8.53 18.44
C THR A 180 -13.16 -8.87 16.94
N ALA A 181 -13.55 -10.11 16.64
CA ALA A 181 -13.71 -10.58 15.26
C ALA A 181 -15.16 -10.97 14.98
N SER A 182 -15.60 -10.80 13.77
CA SER A 182 -16.90 -11.22 13.28
C SER A 182 -16.85 -11.47 11.77
N ILE A 183 -17.94 -11.94 11.21
CA ILE A 183 -18.11 -12.14 9.77
C ILE A 183 -18.63 -10.86 9.14
N TYR A 184 -18.08 -10.48 7.99
CA TYR A 184 -18.64 -9.39 7.19
C TYR A 184 -20.08 -9.71 6.77
N LYS A 185 -21.01 -8.83 7.12
CA LYS A 185 -22.46 -9.08 7.02
C LYS A 185 -23.08 -8.72 5.66
N LEU A 186 -22.28 -8.17 4.76
CA LEU A 186 -22.71 -7.73 3.44
C LEU A 186 -22.02 -8.58 2.35
N PRO A 187 -22.48 -8.51 1.09
CA PRO A 187 -21.78 -9.18 -0.01
C PRO A 187 -20.30 -8.80 -0.07
N GLU A 188 -19.44 -9.78 -0.35
CA GLU A 188 -17.99 -9.61 -0.37
C GLU A 188 -17.51 -8.51 -1.31
N ASN A 189 -18.15 -8.35 -2.46
CA ASN A 189 -17.83 -7.30 -3.42
C ASN A 189 -18.09 -5.87 -2.91
N LEU A 190 -18.72 -5.72 -1.75
CA LEU A 190 -18.86 -4.46 -1.03
C LEU A 190 -17.79 -4.25 0.05
N HIS A 191 -16.98 -5.27 0.32
CA HIS A 191 -15.92 -5.19 1.34
C HIS A 191 -14.81 -4.19 0.92
N PRO A 192 -14.26 -3.37 1.84
CA PRO A 192 -13.25 -2.37 1.50
C PRO A 192 -11.97 -2.96 0.89
N THR A 193 -11.58 -4.18 1.29
CA THR A 193 -10.45 -4.89 0.66
C THR A 193 -10.73 -5.22 -0.80
N TYR A 194 -11.94 -5.69 -1.11
CA TYR A 194 -12.37 -5.96 -2.48
C TYR A 194 -12.33 -4.68 -3.32
N TRP A 195 -12.93 -3.61 -2.81
CA TRP A 195 -12.95 -2.32 -3.50
C TRP A 195 -11.54 -1.78 -3.78
N THR A 196 -10.65 -1.83 -2.80
CA THR A 196 -9.27 -1.35 -2.98
C THR A 196 -8.54 -2.13 -4.07
N GLY A 197 -8.71 -3.46 -4.11
CA GLY A 197 -8.14 -4.31 -5.14
C GLY A 197 -8.76 -4.06 -6.51
N GLU A 198 -10.08 -3.94 -6.59
CA GLU A 198 -10.81 -3.67 -7.84
C GLU A 198 -10.40 -2.34 -8.46
N MET A 199 -10.34 -1.26 -7.67
CA MET A 199 -9.90 0.05 -8.16
C MET A 199 -8.45 0.02 -8.67
N ALA A 200 -7.58 -0.75 -8.02
CA ALA A 200 -6.21 -0.92 -8.49
C ALA A 200 -6.15 -1.68 -9.83
N CYS A 201 -6.89 -2.79 -9.94
CA CYS A 201 -6.98 -3.57 -11.18
C CYS A 201 -7.60 -2.74 -12.32
N GLU A 202 -8.64 -1.99 -12.05
CA GLU A 202 -9.28 -1.10 -13.02
C GLU A 202 -8.31 -0.02 -13.52
N LEU A 203 -7.57 0.63 -12.61
CA LEU A 203 -6.57 1.62 -12.99
C LEU A 203 -5.48 0.99 -13.86
N ILE A 204 -4.91 -0.15 -13.46
CA ILE A 204 -3.84 -0.82 -14.20
C ILE A 204 -4.34 -1.26 -15.59
N SER A 205 -5.53 -1.83 -15.67
CA SER A 205 -6.10 -2.35 -16.94
C SER A 205 -6.40 -1.23 -17.94
N ASN A 206 -6.74 -0.05 -17.47
CA ASN A 206 -7.05 1.11 -18.31
C ASN A 206 -5.85 2.05 -18.49
N TYR A 207 -4.72 1.78 -17.84
CA TYR A 207 -3.53 2.62 -17.96
C TYR A 207 -2.82 2.35 -19.28
N ASP A 208 -2.64 3.40 -20.09
CA ASP A 208 -1.89 3.28 -21.35
C ASP A 208 -0.37 3.16 -21.06
N PRO A 209 0.25 2.00 -21.36
CA PRO A 209 1.66 1.78 -21.06
C PRO A 209 2.61 2.62 -21.96
N THR A 210 2.10 3.30 -22.98
CA THR A 210 2.88 4.23 -23.82
C THR A 210 3.01 5.62 -23.18
N ASN A 211 2.21 5.90 -22.15
CA ASN A 211 2.29 7.11 -21.35
C ASN A 211 3.50 7.10 -20.40
N LYS A 212 3.52 8.02 -19.47
CA LYS A 212 4.51 8.07 -18.39
C LYS A 212 4.60 6.73 -17.65
N PRO A 213 5.74 6.34 -17.08
CA PRO A 213 5.80 5.20 -16.19
C PRO A 213 4.87 5.46 -14.99
N LEU A 214 4.18 4.41 -14.53
CA LEU A 214 3.22 4.49 -13.42
C LEU A 214 3.92 4.20 -12.08
N PHE A 215 3.71 5.07 -11.10
CA PHE A 215 3.88 4.73 -9.69
C PHE A 215 2.50 4.62 -9.05
N LEU A 216 2.11 3.41 -8.65
CA LEU A 216 0.84 3.13 -8.00
C LEU A 216 1.07 2.62 -6.59
N LYS A 217 0.56 3.32 -5.58
CA LYS A 217 0.49 2.82 -4.21
C LYS A 217 -0.90 2.25 -3.94
N VAL A 218 -0.97 0.94 -3.68
CA VAL A 218 -2.20 0.24 -3.27
C VAL A 218 -2.08 -0.11 -1.80
N SER A 219 -2.85 0.56 -0.95
CA SER A 219 -2.72 0.45 0.50
C SER A 219 -4.01 -0.09 1.12
N PHE A 220 -4.03 -1.39 1.37
CA PHE A 220 -5.15 -2.05 2.02
C PHE A 220 -5.26 -1.64 3.49
N ALA A 221 -6.47 -1.35 3.94
CA ALA A 221 -6.74 -1.03 5.34
C ALA A 221 -6.74 -2.29 6.24
N ARG A 222 -6.93 -3.47 5.66
CA ARG A 222 -6.84 -4.77 6.35
C ARG A 222 -5.42 -5.34 6.23
N PRO A 223 -5.02 -6.24 7.14
CA PRO A 223 -5.78 -6.86 8.24
C PRO A 223 -5.88 -6.05 9.55
N HIS A 224 -5.65 -4.74 9.56
CA HIS A 224 -6.02 -3.90 10.70
C HIS A 224 -7.53 -4.00 10.99
N SER A 225 -7.93 -3.87 12.25
CA SER A 225 -9.35 -3.85 12.65
C SER A 225 -10.21 -2.89 11.76
N PRO A 226 -11.50 -3.21 11.53
CA PRO A 226 -12.27 -4.36 12.00
C PRO A 226 -11.78 -5.71 11.47
N TYR A 227 -11.79 -6.74 12.32
CA TYR A 227 -11.51 -8.12 11.91
C TYR A 227 -12.81 -8.77 11.42
N ASP A 228 -13.20 -8.41 10.21
CA ASP A 228 -14.49 -8.79 9.62
C ASP A 228 -14.36 -9.41 8.22
N PRO A 229 -13.63 -10.55 8.11
CA PRO A 229 -13.48 -11.20 6.82
C PRO A 229 -14.82 -11.74 6.30
N PRO A 230 -14.99 -11.84 4.97
CA PRO A 230 -16.09 -12.60 4.39
C PRO A 230 -16.06 -14.07 4.84
N GLN A 231 -17.25 -14.69 5.00
CA GLN A 231 -17.42 -16.04 5.56
C GLN A 231 -16.49 -17.07 4.92
N ARG A 232 -16.35 -17.07 3.60
CA ARG A 232 -15.53 -18.05 2.88
C ARG A 232 -14.07 -18.09 3.33
N TYR A 233 -13.51 -16.97 3.77
CA TYR A 233 -12.14 -16.94 4.27
C TYR A 233 -12.02 -17.53 5.67
N LEU A 234 -13.02 -17.35 6.54
CA LEU A 234 -13.07 -18.02 7.83
C LEU A 234 -13.22 -19.54 7.66
N ASP A 235 -14.04 -19.97 6.70
CA ASP A 235 -14.25 -21.39 6.43
C ASP A 235 -12.97 -22.12 6.00
N MET A 236 -12.02 -21.40 5.35
CA MET A 236 -10.70 -21.96 4.99
C MET A 236 -9.85 -22.38 6.20
N TYR A 237 -10.11 -21.77 7.36
CA TYR A 237 -9.33 -22.00 8.58
C TYR A 237 -10.08 -22.74 9.67
N LYS A 238 -11.28 -23.24 9.38
CA LYS A 238 -12.16 -23.88 10.37
C LYS A 238 -11.51 -25.06 11.09
N ASP A 239 -10.74 -25.86 10.36
CA ASP A 239 -10.05 -27.04 10.85
C ASP A 239 -8.52 -26.89 10.88
N ALA A 240 -8.02 -25.66 10.68
CA ALA A 240 -6.60 -25.39 10.67
C ALA A 240 -6.01 -25.39 12.09
N LEU A 241 -4.86 -26.03 12.24
CA LEU A 241 -4.07 -25.94 13.46
C LEU A 241 -3.34 -24.59 13.48
N ILE A 242 -3.94 -23.62 14.13
CA ILE A 242 -3.32 -22.30 14.27
C ILE A 242 -2.26 -22.38 15.38
N PRO A 243 -1.01 -21.99 15.12
CA PRO A 243 0.04 -21.99 16.13
C PRO A 243 -0.27 -21.01 17.26
N ASP A 244 0.14 -21.36 18.47
CA ASP A 244 0.03 -20.48 19.61
C ASP A 244 0.79 -19.15 19.37
N PRO A 245 0.31 -18.03 19.91
CA PRO A 245 1.03 -16.77 19.81
C PRO A 245 2.37 -16.86 20.54
N ALA A 246 3.40 -16.22 19.98
CA ALA A 246 4.69 -16.11 20.65
C ALA A 246 4.53 -15.33 21.96
N ILE A 247 4.87 -15.97 23.07
CA ILE A 247 4.78 -15.40 24.41
C ILE A 247 6.20 -15.19 24.94
N GLY A 248 6.56 -13.93 25.21
CA GLY A 248 7.84 -13.61 25.84
C GLY A 248 7.82 -13.85 27.36
N ASP A 249 8.95 -14.11 27.96
CA ASP A 249 9.10 -14.38 29.41
C ASP A 249 8.50 -13.26 30.29
N TRP A 250 8.51 -12.03 29.78
CA TRP A 250 7.92 -10.86 30.43
C TRP A 250 6.37 -10.85 30.43
N CYS A 251 5.73 -11.65 29.60
CA CYS A 251 4.26 -11.72 29.52
C CYS A 251 3.62 -12.37 30.75
N GLY A 252 4.35 -13.21 31.50
CA GLY A 252 3.81 -13.98 32.63
C GLY A 252 3.05 -13.17 33.67
N LYS A 253 3.51 -11.94 33.94
CA LYS A 253 2.81 -11.00 34.85
C LYS A 253 1.49 -10.44 34.32
N TYR A 254 1.28 -10.51 33.01
CA TYR A 254 0.08 -10.04 32.33
C TYR A 254 -0.86 -11.17 31.94
N ALA A 255 -0.35 -12.41 31.78
CA ALA A 255 -1.11 -13.59 31.37
C ALA A 255 -2.33 -13.85 32.27
N LYS A 256 -2.24 -13.57 33.57
CA LYS A 256 -3.35 -13.68 34.53
C LYS A 256 -4.48 -12.68 34.31
N LYS A 257 -4.28 -11.63 33.48
CA LYS A 257 -5.28 -10.62 33.14
C LYS A 257 -5.97 -10.89 31.80
N LEU A 258 -5.46 -11.80 31.01
CA LEU A 258 -6.10 -12.23 29.77
C LEU A 258 -7.26 -13.16 30.15
N ASN A 259 -8.48 -12.67 29.99
CA ASN A 259 -9.67 -13.51 30.16
C ASN A 259 -9.86 -14.30 28.85
N PRO A 260 -9.65 -15.65 28.85
CA PRO A 260 -9.77 -16.45 27.63
C PRO A 260 -11.17 -16.48 27.02
N GLU A 261 -12.20 -16.02 27.78
CA GLU A 261 -13.58 -15.93 27.28
C GLU A 261 -13.87 -14.64 26.50
N LYS A 262 -12.87 -13.75 26.36
CA LYS A 262 -12.99 -12.46 25.66
C LYS A 262 -12.01 -12.27 24.51
N THR A 263 -11.27 -13.31 24.13
CA THR A 263 -10.38 -13.31 22.96
C THR A 263 -11.00 -14.04 21.80
#